data_dcc4f9d62e76a60481385fad4525e3ad
#
_entry.id   dcc4f9d62e76a60481385fad4525e3ad
#
_cell.length_a   1.000
_cell.length_b   1.000
_cell.length_c   1.000
_cell.angle_alpha   90.00
_cell.angle_beta   90.00
_cell.angle_gamma   90.00
#
_symmetry.space_group_name_H-M   'P 1'
#
loop_
_entity.id
_entity.type
_entity.pdbx_description
1 polymer ?
#
loop_
_entity_poly.entity_id
_entity_poly.type
_entity_poly.pdbx_seq_one_letter_code
_entity_poly.pdbx_strand_id
1 'polypeptide(L)'
;MTLQITTEKAEEVMKAYVSKYHHGISCVDAIGGYSHKKMYLLHTVISSYELNDIVQLIQEVDENVIINVFKTEDFYGGFYRESLD
;
A
#
# COMPACT_ATOMS: atom_id res chain seq x y z
N MET A 1 9.69 -5.40 1.53
CA MET A 1 9.01 -4.67 2.61
C MET A 1 7.51 -4.75 2.46
N THR A 2 6.81 -4.79 3.55
CA THR A 2 5.35 -4.80 3.57
C THR A 2 4.83 -3.44 3.99
N LEU A 3 3.89 -2.91 3.24
CA LEU A 3 3.20 -1.67 3.60
C LEU A 3 1.77 -1.98 3.99
N GLN A 4 1.35 -1.41 5.11
CA GLN A 4 -0.04 -1.41 5.53
C GLN A 4 -0.49 0.05 5.54
N ILE A 5 -1.48 0.34 4.71
CA ILE A 5 -1.91 1.71 4.44
C ILE A 5 -3.32 1.88 4.95
N THR A 6 -3.52 2.86 5.85
CA THR A 6 -4.85 3.19 6.37
C THR A 6 -5.29 4.48 5.71
N THR A 7 -6.40 4.44 4.98
CA THR A 7 -6.86 5.59 4.20
C THR A 7 -8.37 5.59 4.05
N GLU A 8 -8.94 6.77 3.91
CA GLU A 8 -10.35 6.93 3.53
C GLU A 8 -10.50 7.04 2.01
N LYS A 9 -9.39 7.13 1.28
CA LYS A 9 -9.38 7.33 -0.18
C LYS A 9 -8.81 6.12 -0.91
N ALA A 10 -9.35 4.93 -0.60
CA ALA A 10 -8.81 3.68 -1.12
C ALA A 10 -8.80 3.61 -2.65
N GLU A 11 -9.90 4.02 -3.28
CA GLU A 11 -10.00 3.97 -4.74
C GLU A 11 -8.90 4.79 -5.41
N GLU A 12 -8.72 6.01 -4.94
CA GLU A 12 -7.73 6.93 -5.49
C GLU A 12 -6.31 6.43 -5.25
N VAL A 13 -6.05 5.91 -4.05
CA VAL A 13 -4.73 5.37 -3.72
C VAL A 13 -4.41 4.16 -4.56
N MET A 14 -5.34 3.21 -4.67
CA MET A 14 -5.12 2.01 -5.47
C MET A 14 -4.92 2.35 -6.93
N LYS A 15 -5.71 3.27 -7.46
CA LYS A 15 -5.60 3.67 -8.86
C LYS A 15 -4.24 4.29 -9.16
N ALA A 16 -3.79 5.18 -8.30
CA ALA A 16 -2.47 5.81 -8.48
C ALA A 16 -1.35 4.78 -8.38
N TYR A 17 -1.48 3.85 -7.45
CA TYR A 17 -0.47 2.83 -7.21
C TYR A 17 -0.34 1.86 -8.40
N VAL A 18 -1.46 1.28 -8.84
CA VAL A 18 -1.40 0.28 -9.90
C VAL A 18 -1.08 0.88 -11.26
N SER A 19 -1.26 2.18 -11.44
CA SER A 19 -0.89 2.84 -12.68
C SER A 19 0.62 2.98 -12.84
N LYS A 20 1.37 2.87 -11.75
CA LYS A 20 2.81 3.12 -11.76
C LYS A 20 3.64 1.91 -11.35
N TYR A 21 3.11 1.04 -10.53
CA TYR A 21 3.85 -0.10 -10.01
C TYR A 21 3.16 -1.41 -10.36
N HIS A 22 3.97 -2.48 -10.48
CA HIS A 22 3.48 -3.79 -10.87
C HIS A 22 3.25 -4.73 -9.69
N HIS A 23 3.18 -4.19 -8.51
CA HIS A 23 2.90 -4.99 -7.30
C HIS A 23 1.41 -5.13 -7.10
N GLY A 24 1.00 -6.26 -6.55
CA GLY A 24 -0.39 -6.42 -6.13
C GLY A 24 -0.69 -5.55 -4.92
N ILE A 25 -1.92 -5.13 -4.82
CA ILE A 25 -2.40 -4.39 -3.66
C ILE A 25 -3.80 -4.87 -3.34
N SER A 26 -4.06 -5.18 -2.08
CA SER A 26 -5.38 -5.63 -1.64
C SER A 26 -5.95 -4.64 -0.64
N CYS A 27 -7.28 -4.68 -0.51
CA CYS A 27 -8.00 -3.72 0.31
C CYS A 27 -9.05 -4.45 1.13
N VAL A 28 -9.17 -4.08 2.41
CA VAL A 28 -10.26 -4.55 3.25
C VAL A 28 -10.93 -3.34 3.90
N ASP A 29 -12.23 -3.46 4.11
CA ASP A 29 -13.00 -2.44 4.81
C ASP A 29 -12.69 -2.50 6.30
N ALA A 30 -12.66 -1.33 6.93
CA ALA A 30 -12.39 -1.22 8.35
C ALA A 30 -13.21 -0.09 8.95
N ILE A 31 -13.32 -0.08 10.27
CA ILE A 31 -13.99 0.99 11.00
C ILE A 31 -13.04 1.43 12.10
N GLY A 32 -12.82 2.75 12.20
CA GLY A 32 -11.99 3.29 13.27
C GLY A 32 -12.63 3.02 14.62
N GLY A 33 -11.85 2.45 15.55
CA GLY A 33 -12.37 2.11 16.86
C GLY A 33 -12.82 3.30 17.66
N TYR A 34 -12.13 4.42 17.51
CA TYR A 34 -12.46 5.65 18.24
C TYR A 34 -13.46 6.51 17.49
N SER A 35 -13.20 6.77 16.19
CA SER A 35 -14.00 7.70 15.40
C SER A 35 -15.25 7.08 14.82
N HIS A 36 -15.32 5.76 14.75
CA HIS A 36 -16.37 5.01 14.07
C HIS A 36 -16.48 5.33 12.59
N LYS A 37 -15.47 5.95 12.02
CA LYS A 37 -15.45 6.25 10.59
C LYS A 37 -15.10 5.03 9.78
N LYS A 38 -15.73 4.90 8.62
CA LYS A 38 -15.34 3.88 7.66
C LYS A 38 -14.01 4.26 7.04
N MET A 39 -13.10 3.31 7.01
CA MET A 39 -11.80 3.49 6.37
C MET A 39 -11.39 2.20 5.71
N TYR A 40 -10.22 2.19 5.08
CA TYR A 40 -9.77 1.04 4.31
C TYR A 40 -8.33 0.74 4.69
N LEU A 41 -8.04 -0.55 4.79
CA LEU A 41 -6.68 -1.03 5.00
C LEU A 41 -6.19 -1.63 3.69
N LEU A 42 -5.13 -1.05 3.16
CA LEU A 42 -4.51 -1.56 1.95
C LEU A 42 -3.22 -2.28 2.33
N HIS A 43 -2.92 -3.34 1.60
CA HIS A 43 -1.76 -4.17 1.88
C HIS A 43 -0.99 -4.43 0.59
N THR A 44 0.30 -4.16 0.61
CA THR A 44 1.15 -4.44 -0.55
C THR A 44 2.57 -4.78 -0.08
N VAL A 45 3.28 -5.54 -0.92
CA VAL A 45 4.68 -5.90 -0.66
C VAL A 45 5.51 -5.27 -1.77
N ILE A 46 6.56 -4.56 -1.40
CA ILE A 46 7.38 -3.80 -2.32
C ILE A 46 8.86 -4.09 -2.10
N SER A 47 9.69 -3.66 -3.04
CA SER A 47 11.14 -3.66 -2.86
C SER A 47 11.55 -2.47 -2.01
N SER A 48 12.59 -2.64 -1.20
CA SER A 48 13.01 -1.58 -0.28
C SER A 48 13.44 -0.30 -1.00
N TYR A 49 14.00 -0.42 -2.20
CA TYR A 49 14.44 0.75 -2.94
C TYR A 49 13.28 1.58 -3.52
N GLU A 50 12.07 1.03 -3.51
CA GLU A 50 10.88 1.74 -3.99
C GLU A 50 10.14 2.49 -2.87
N LEU A 51 10.56 2.28 -1.63
CA LEU A 51 9.79 2.74 -0.47
C LEU A 51 9.51 4.23 -0.49
N ASN A 52 10.54 5.04 -0.67
CA ASN A 52 10.38 6.50 -0.60
C ASN A 52 9.45 7.02 -1.69
N ASP A 53 9.59 6.50 -2.91
CA ASP A 53 8.75 6.93 -4.02
C ASP A 53 7.29 6.54 -3.82
N ILE A 54 7.06 5.33 -3.31
CA ILE A 54 5.70 4.85 -3.08
C ILE A 54 5.04 5.63 -1.95
N VAL A 55 5.76 5.87 -0.86
CA VAL A 55 5.23 6.66 0.26
C VAL A 55 4.86 8.05 -0.22
N GLN A 56 5.72 8.68 -0.98
CA GLN A 56 5.45 10.01 -1.50
C GLN A 56 4.21 10.02 -2.40
N LEU A 57 4.09 9.03 -3.28
CA LEU A 57 2.93 8.93 -4.16
C LEU A 57 1.63 8.85 -3.37
N ILE A 58 1.61 8.00 -2.35
CA ILE A 58 0.42 7.80 -1.54
C ILE A 58 0.08 9.05 -0.73
N GLN A 59 1.09 9.71 -0.17
CA GLN A 59 0.88 10.93 0.60
C GLN A 59 0.36 12.08 -0.26
N GLU A 60 0.70 12.11 -1.54
CA GLU A 60 0.16 13.10 -2.46
C GLU A 60 -1.31 12.88 -2.75
N VAL A 61 -1.74 11.63 -2.72
CA VAL A 61 -3.17 11.31 -2.92
C VAL A 61 -3.98 11.57 -1.67
N ASP A 62 -3.45 11.22 -0.51
CA ASP A 62 -4.13 11.37 0.77
C ASP A 62 -3.14 11.88 1.81
N GLU A 63 -3.23 13.17 2.13
CA GLU A 63 -2.32 13.79 3.10
C GLU A 63 -2.50 13.28 4.52
N ASN A 64 -3.64 12.65 4.81
CA ASN A 64 -3.95 12.12 6.13
C ASN A 64 -3.69 10.62 6.25
N VAL A 65 -3.07 10.04 5.25
CA VAL A 65 -2.81 8.60 5.21
C VAL A 65 -1.86 8.19 6.34
N ILE A 66 -2.09 6.99 6.85
CA ILE A 66 -1.16 6.37 7.80
C ILE A 66 -0.53 5.17 7.10
N ILE A 67 0.80 5.15 7.07
CA ILE A 67 1.53 4.07 6.42
C ILE A 67 2.43 3.40 7.44
N ASN A 68 2.19 2.12 7.67
CA ASN A 68 3.07 1.28 8.48
C ASN A 68 3.98 0.49 7.57
N VAL A 69 5.26 0.47 7.90
CA VAL A 69 6.26 -0.23 7.10
C VAL A 69 6.82 -1.36 7.92
N PHE A 70 6.76 -2.58 7.36
CA PHE A 70 7.28 -3.76 8.03
C PHE A 70 8.34 -4.39 7.17
N LYS A 71 9.34 -4.98 7.81
CA LYS A 71 10.30 -5.80 7.09
C LYS A 71 9.64 -7.15 6.78
N THR A 72 9.56 -7.50 5.50
CA THR A 72 9.06 -8.79 5.07
C THR A 72 10.17 -9.82 5.25
N GLU A 73 9.94 -10.82 6.10
CA GLU A 73 10.96 -11.82 6.34
C GLU A 73 11.03 -12.83 5.20
N ASP A 74 9.86 -13.36 4.82
CA ASP A 74 9.76 -14.32 3.72
C ASP A 74 8.56 -13.98 2.85
N PHE A 75 8.69 -14.22 1.55
CA PHE A 75 7.61 -13.98 0.62
C PHE A 75 7.64 -15.05 -0.47
N TYR A 76 6.55 -15.78 -0.61
CA TYR A 76 6.45 -16.88 -1.58
C TYR A 76 5.38 -16.59 -2.62
N GLY A 77 5.73 -16.82 -3.89
CA GLY A 77 4.79 -16.69 -5.02
C GLY A 77 4.43 -15.25 -5.34
N GLY A 78 3.74 -15.03 -6.41
CA GLY A 78 3.07 -13.78 -6.74
C GLY A 78 3.86 -12.48 -6.86
N PHE A 79 5.11 -12.42 -6.46
CA PHE A 79 5.86 -11.18 -6.50
C PHE A 79 6.40 -10.95 -7.92
N TYR A 80 6.11 -9.77 -8.47
CA TYR A 80 6.53 -9.44 -9.82
C TYR A 80 8.04 -9.21 -9.90
N ARG A 81 8.68 -9.89 -10.86
CA ARG A 81 10.13 -9.77 -11.07
C ARG A 81 10.40 -9.58 -12.54
N GLU A 82 10.41 -8.35 -12.95
CA GLU A 82 10.60 -8.03 -14.35
C GLU A 82 11.93 -8.50 -14.90
N SER A 83 12.99 -8.27 -14.17
CA SER A 83 14.34 -8.53 -14.66
C SER A 83 14.72 -10.00 -14.75
N LEU A 84 13.96 -10.87 -14.12
CA LEU A 84 14.29 -12.31 -14.08
C LEU A 84 13.44 -13.13 -15.02
N ASP A 85 12.53 -12.54 -15.69
CA ASP A 85 11.58 -13.25 -16.55
C ASP A 85 12.07 -13.40 -17.99
#